data_1055f64aa309d997cd7abe4755673cba
#
_entry.id   1055f64aa309d997cd7abe4755673cba
#
_cell.length_a   1.000
_cell.length_b   1.000
_cell.length_c   1.000
_cell.angle_alpha   90.00
_cell.angle_beta   90.00
_cell.angle_gamma   90.00
#
_symmetry.space_group_name_H-M   'P 1'
#
loop_
_entity.id
_entity.type
_entity.pdbx_description
1 polymer ?
#
loop_
_entity_poly.entity_id
_entity_poly.type
_entity_poly.pdbx_seq_one_letter_code
_entity_poly.pdbx_strand_id
1 'polypeptide(L)'
;MRTLFQTIRQQFLEGNDLVLVSIIASSGSTPRGAGSHMLIGQNGRVAGTIGGGSVEYRAGLMALDILEKKESCEHEFKLNHEDVENIGMVCGGDVTVFFQYLDHKDPIIMEIAVTAEKLYEERKDFWLICDLHTVSGISLYNSAYGLIGNAAVPSSILSSLSVRPCRHRSEEYDLFSEQIGTSGTVYVFGGGH
;
A
#
# COMPACT_ATOMS: atom_id res chain seq x y z
N MET A 1 7.35 -5.13 -3.62
CA MET A 1 7.38 -3.65 -3.49
C MET A 1 8.20 -2.95 -4.57
N ARG A 2 9.44 -3.37 -4.91
CA ARG A 2 10.20 -2.73 -6.02
C ARG A 2 9.36 -2.59 -7.30
N THR A 3 8.74 -3.67 -7.73
CA THR A 3 7.87 -3.69 -8.93
C THR A 3 6.70 -2.70 -8.83
N LEU A 4 6.20 -2.42 -7.62
CA LEU A 4 5.10 -1.47 -7.40
C LEU A 4 5.52 -0.05 -7.82
N PHE A 5 6.66 0.46 -7.31
CA PHE A 5 7.15 1.80 -7.63
C PHE A 5 7.59 1.93 -9.10
N GLN A 6 8.21 0.89 -9.65
CA GLN A 6 8.53 0.83 -11.08
C GLN A 6 7.26 0.91 -11.94
N THR A 7 6.19 0.23 -11.53
CA THR A 7 4.90 0.28 -12.24
C THR A 7 4.26 1.66 -12.11
N ILE A 8 4.28 2.28 -10.91
CA ILE A 8 3.79 3.66 -10.74
C ILE A 8 4.51 4.59 -11.71
N ARG A 9 5.84 4.57 -11.70
CA ARG A 9 6.63 5.43 -12.58
C ARG A 9 6.32 5.20 -14.06
N GLN A 10 6.22 3.96 -14.49
CA GLN A 10 5.91 3.62 -15.88
C GLN A 10 4.53 4.12 -16.27
N GLN A 11 3.50 3.81 -15.50
CA GLN A 11 2.12 4.21 -15.77
C GLN A 11 1.95 5.73 -15.79
N PHE A 12 2.65 6.45 -14.91
CA PHE A 12 2.64 7.92 -14.89
C PHE A 12 3.30 8.53 -16.12
N LEU A 13 4.40 7.94 -16.63
CA LEU A 13 5.01 8.36 -17.89
C LEU A 13 4.10 8.13 -19.10
N GLU A 14 3.21 7.15 -19.02
CA GLU A 14 2.17 6.85 -20.02
C GLU A 14 0.92 7.73 -19.85
N GLY A 15 0.86 8.57 -18.81
CA GLY A 15 -0.27 9.47 -18.53
C GLY A 15 -1.46 8.80 -17.84
N ASN A 16 -1.25 7.68 -17.15
CA ASN A 16 -2.29 6.90 -16.51
C ASN A 16 -2.34 7.18 -15.01
N ASP A 17 -3.54 7.53 -14.51
CA ASP A 17 -3.84 7.56 -13.07
C ASP A 17 -3.89 6.13 -12.51
N LEU A 18 -3.63 6.00 -11.21
CA LEU A 18 -3.66 4.73 -10.50
C LEU A 18 -4.44 4.82 -9.20
N VAL A 19 -4.85 3.67 -8.67
CA VAL A 19 -5.26 3.52 -7.27
C VAL A 19 -4.30 2.55 -6.60
N LEU A 20 -3.66 3.02 -5.52
CA LEU A 20 -2.92 2.17 -4.60
C LEU A 20 -3.91 1.62 -3.57
N VAL A 21 -4.11 0.30 -3.61
CA VAL A 21 -4.98 -0.43 -2.69
C VAL A 21 -4.12 -1.10 -1.64
N SER A 22 -4.30 -0.72 -0.38
CA SER A 22 -3.44 -1.14 0.74
C SER A 22 -4.26 -1.76 1.87
N ILE A 23 -3.88 -2.93 2.36
CA ILE A 23 -4.41 -3.44 3.63
C ILE A 23 -3.76 -2.63 4.75
N ILE A 24 -4.55 -1.87 5.51
CA ILE A 24 -4.09 -1.06 6.64
C ILE A 24 -4.37 -1.68 8.00
N ALA A 25 -5.32 -2.61 8.08
CA ALA A 25 -5.58 -3.43 9.26
C ALA A 25 -6.17 -4.79 8.85
N SER A 26 -5.95 -5.79 9.67
CA SER A 26 -6.56 -7.11 9.52
C SER A 26 -6.76 -7.78 10.89
N SER A 27 -7.84 -8.53 11.03
CA SER A 27 -8.14 -9.32 12.22
C SER A 27 -8.55 -10.74 11.84
N GLY A 28 -8.36 -11.68 12.75
CA GLY A 28 -8.70 -13.09 12.50
C GLY A 28 -7.81 -13.75 11.43
N SER A 29 -8.38 -14.73 10.73
CA SER A 29 -7.66 -15.48 9.67
C SER A 29 -7.86 -14.77 8.33
N THR A 30 -6.84 -14.08 7.85
CA THR A 30 -6.85 -13.38 6.58
C THR A 30 -5.75 -13.90 5.63
N PRO A 31 -5.95 -13.91 4.32
CA PRO A 31 -4.93 -14.38 3.36
C PRO A 31 -3.65 -13.56 3.39
N ARG A 32 -3.76 -12.27 3.69
CA ARG A 32 -2.65 -11.33 3.87
C ARG A 32 -2.98 -10.30 4.94
N GLY A 33 -1.93 -9.84 5.63
CA GLY A 33 -2.03 -8.81 6.65
C GLY A 33 -1.74 -7.39 6.14
N ALA A 34 -1.77 -6.44 7.07
CA ALA A 34 -1.41 -5.05 6.83
C ALA A 34 -0.02 -4.93 6.15
N GLY A 35 0.13 -3.95 5.25
CA GLY A 35 1.31 -3.78 4.41
C GLY A 35 1.27 -4.60 3.12
N SER A 36 0.12 -5.17 2.74
CA SER A 36 -0.08 -5.79 1.43
C SER A 36 -0.72 -4.79 0.47
N HIS A 37 -0.21 -4.75 -0.76
CA HIS A 37 -0.61 -3.76 -1.75
C HIS A 37 -0.92 -4.35 -3.11
N MET A 38 -1.82 -3.70 -3.83
CA MET A 38 -1.98 -3.83 -5.27
C MET A 38 -2.18 -2.47 -5.93
N LEU A 39 -1.82 -2.37 -7.19
CA LEU A 39 -2.09 -1.20 -8.05
C LEU A 39 -3.16 -1.55 -9.07
N ILE A 40 -4.12 -0.66 -9.18
CA ILE A 40 -5.22 -0.72 -10.15
C ILE A 40 -5.10 0.47 -11.09
N GLY A 41 -5.08 0.20 -12.38
CA GLY A 41 -5.21 1.18 -13.45
C GLY A 41 -6.55 0.99 -14.18
N GLN A 42 -6.77 1.75 -15.26
CA GLN A 42 -8.03 1.74 -16.02
C GLN A 42 -8.46 0.35 -16.53
N ASN A 43 -7.48 -0.51 -16.84
CA ASN A 43 -7.73 -1.87 -17.35
C ASN A 43 -7.68 -2.94 -16.25
N GLY A 44 -7.77 -2.55 -14.98
CA GLY A 44 -7.70 -3.44 -13.82
C GLY A 44 -6.32 -3.48 -13.17
N ARG A 45 -6.01 -4.60 -12.51
CA ARG A 45 -4.77 -4.74 -11.74
C ARG A 45 -3.51 -4.71 -12.62
N VAL A 46 -2.59 -3.80 -12.30
CA VAL A 46 -1.31 -3.64 -13.01
C VAL A 46 -0.12 -4.18 -12.21
N ALA A 47 -0.20 -4.23 -10.86
CA ALA A 47 0.85 -4.82 -10.02
C ALA A 47 0.31 -5.24 -8.65
N GLY A 48 1.07 -6.10 -7.95
CA GLY A 48 0.82 -6.47 -6.56
C GLY A 48 -0.39 -7.38 -6.33
N THR A 49 -0.72 -7.63 -5.06
CA THR A 49 -1.88 -8.41 -4.61
C THR A 49 -2.16 -8.14 -3.13
N ILE A 50 -3.41 -8.12 -2.75
CA ILE A 50 -3.87 -8.04 -1.35
C ILE A 50 -4.36 -9.40 -0.80
N GLY A 51 -4.09 -10.50 -1.51
CA GLY A 51 -4.34 -11.86 -1.03
C GLY A 51 -5.21 -12.72 -1.94
N GLY A 52 -5.72 -12.17 -3.05
CA GLY A 52 -6.58 -12.90 -3.99
C GLY A 52 -8.03 -13.04 -3.53
N GLY A 53 -8.77 -13.91 -4.21
CA GLY A 53 -10.17 -14.23 -3.87
C GLY A 53 -11.15 -13.07 -4.01
N SER A 54 -12.25 -13.16 -3.25
CA SER A 54 -13.37 -12.21 -3.32
C SER A 54 -13.01 -10.80 -2.89
N VAL A 55 -12.14 -10.65 -1.86
CA VAL A 55 -11.71 -9.34 -1.37
C VAL A 55 -10.94 -8.60 -2.45
N GLU A 56 -9.96 -9.25 -3.07
CA GLU A 56 -9.17 -8.63 -4.14
C GLU A 56 -10.02 -8.27 -5.35
N TYR A 57 -10.96 -9.15 -5.74
CA TYR A 57 -11.89 -8.88 -6.83
C TYR A 57 -12.79 -7.68 -6.54
N ARG A 58 -13.45 -7.65 -5.37
CA ARG A 58 -14.32 -6.54 -4.95
C ARG A 58 -13.54 -5.24 -4.79
N ALA A 59 -12.35 -5.30 -4.18
CA ALA A 59 -11.47 -4.15 -4.07
C ALA A 59 -11.02 -3.64 -5.45
N GLY A 60 -10.78 -4.52 -6.41
CA GLY A 60 -10.48 -4.13 -7.80
C GLY A 60 -11.62 -3.35 -8.45
N LEU A 61 -12.88 -3.80 -8.27
CA LEU A 61 -14.05 -3.07 -8.79
C LEU A 61 -14.23 -1.69 -8.13
N MET A 62 -14.05 -1.62 -6.80
CA MET A 62 -14.12 -0.35 -6.08
C MET A 62 -13.02 0.61 -6.53
N ALA A 63 -11.81 0.10 -6.79
CA ALA A 63 -10.71 0.93 -7.25
C ALA A 63 -10.96 1.56 -8.63
N LEU A 64 -11.68 0.88 -9.53
CA LEU A 64 -12.11 1.46 -10.82
C LEU A 64 -13.09 2.64 -10.61
N ASP A 65 -14.02 2.51 -9.67
CA ASP A 65 -14.94 3.58 -9.29
C ASP A 65 -14.20 4.79 -8.67
N ILE A 66 -13.16 4.52 -7.90
CA ILE A 66 -12.27 5.55 -7.32
C ILE A 66 -11.44 6.27 -8.40
N LEU A 67 -10.99 5.56 -9.43
CA LEU A 67 -10.32 6.19 -10.57
C LEU A 67 -11.21 7.21 -11.27
N GLU A 68 -12.52 6.93 -11.40
CA GLU A 68 -13.47 7.85 -12.00
C GLU A 68 -13.77 9.05 -11.10
N LYS A 69 -13.96 8.81 -9.79
CA LYS A 69 -14.29 9.84 -8.80
C LYS A 69 -13.10 10.67 -8.37
N LYS A 70 -11.89 10.12 -8.46
CA LYS A 70 -10.62 10.73 -8.01
C LYS A 70 -10.60 11.04 -6.52
N GLU A 71 -11.24 10.20 -5.72
CA GLU A 71 -11.37 10.37 -4.27
C GLU A 71 -10.87 9.13 -3.54
N SER A 72 -9.94 9.32 -2.61
CA SER A 72 -9.44 8.24 -1.76
C SER A 72 -10.46 7.88 -0.68
N CYS A 73 -10.54 6.61 -0.29
CA CYS A 73 -11.42 6.16 0.78
C CYS A 73 -10.92 4.92 1.50
N GLU A 74 -11.47 4.70 2.69
CA GLU A 74 -11.30 3.47 3.48
C GLU A 74 -12.54 2.60 3.34
N HIS A 75 -12.34 1.26 3.28
CA HIS A 75 -13.43 0.30 3.27
C HIS A 75 -13.07 -0.95 4.08
N GLU A 76 -14.02 -1.43 4.90
CA GLU A 76 -13.90 -2.65 5.68
C GLU A 76 -14.59 -3.81 4.96
N PHE A 77 -13.83 -4.87 4.70
CA PHE A 77 -14.36 -6.14 4.19
C PHE A 77 -14.51 -7.13 5.33
N LYS A 78 -15.74 -7.57 5.59
CA LYS A 78 -16.05 -8.64 6.55
C LYS A 78 -16.12 -9.96 5.81
N LEU A 79 -15.23 -10.89 6.18
CA LEU A 79 -15.17 -12.23 5.60
C LEU A 79 -16.09 -13.18 6.40
N ASN A 80 -17.41 -13.04 6.23
CA ASN A 80 -18.40 -13.89 6.90
C ASN A 80 -18.56 -15.24 6.19
N HIS A 81 -19.00 -16.26 6.94
CA HIS A 81 -19.28 -17.61 6.41
C HIS A 81 -20.28 -17.64 5.23
N GLU A 82 -21.15 -16.64 5.10
CA GLU A 82 -22.11 -16.55 3.99
C GLU A 82 -21.45 -16.16 2.65
N ASP A 83 -20.32 -15.43 2.67
CA ASP A 83 -19.50 -15.16 1.48
C ASP A 83 -18.71 -16.40 1.02
N VAL A 84 -18.56 -17.39 1.92
CA VAL A 84 -17.81 -18.65 1.72
C VAL A 84 -18.53 -19.61 0.78
N GLU A 85 -19.86 -19.69 0.82
CA GLU A 85 -20.64 -20.62 -0.01
C GLU A 85 -20.55 -20.31 -1.51
N ASN A 86 -20.26 -19.07 -1.87
CA ASN A 86 -20.16 -18.67 -3.26
C ASN A 86 -18.75 -18.71 -3.86
N ILE A 87 -17.66 -18.76 -3.08
CA ILE A 87 -16.29 -18.56 -3.60
C ILE A 87 -15.24 -19.52 -2.99
N GLY A 88 -15.61 -20.43 -2.10
CA GLY A 88 -14.73 -21.54 -1.63
C GLY A 88 -13.55 -21.12 -0.74
N MET A 89 -13.59 -19.98 -0.05
CA MET A 89 -12.54 -19.56 0.91
C MET A 89 -13.02 -19.67 2.36
N VAL A 90 -12.25 -20.39 3.18
CA VAL A 90 -12.54 -20.69 4.60
C VAL A 90 -11.83 -19.68 5.53
N CYS A 91 -11.78 -18.41 5.20
CA CYS A 91 -11.14 -17.41 6.04
C CYS A 91 -12.21 -16.57 6.75
N GLY A 92 -12.27 -16.65 8.09
CA GLY A 92 -13.14 -15.81 8.93
C GLY A 92 -12.32 -14.70 9.58
N GLY A 93 -12.27 -13.51 8.98
CA GLY A 93 -11.57 -12.36 9.52
C GLY A 93 -12.04 -11.07 8.85
N ASP A 94 -11.63 -9.93 9.38
CA ASP A 94 -11.96 -8.62 8.82
C ASP A 94 -10.69 -7.99 8.23
N VAL A 95 -10.84 -7.29 7.11
CA VAL A 95 -9.76 -6.59 6.44
C VAL A 95 -10.18 -5.16 6.17
N THR A 96 -9.41 -4.19 6.68
CA THR A 96 -9.58 -2.78 6.35
C THR A 96 -8.62 -2.41 5.24
N VAL A 97 -9.16 -1.89 4.17
CA VAL A 97 -8.43 -1.51 2.95
C VAL A 97 -8.53 -0.01 2.74
N PHE A 98 -7.41 0.63 2.51
CA PHE A 98 -7.35 2.01 2.06
C PHE A 98 -7.10 2.05 0.56
N PHE A 99 -7.90 2.84 -0.13
CA PHE A 99 -7.84 3.09 -1.55
C PHE A 99 -7.31 4.50 -1.77
N GLN A 100 -6.07 4.61 -2.20
CA GLN A 100 -5.44 5.89 -2.44
C GLN A 100 -5.39 6.20 -3.93
N TYR A 101 -6.11 7.25 -4.35
CA TYR A 101 -6.02 7.76 -5.71
C TYR A 101 -4.66 8.44 -5.92
N LEU A 102 -4.01 8.12 -7.02
CA LEU A 102 -2.72 8.64 -7.43
C LEU A 102 -2.86 9.34 -8.79
N ASP A 103 -2.79 10.68 -8.79
CA ASP A 103 -2.82 11.49 -10.01
C ASP A 103 -1.44 11.45 -10.70
N HIS A 104 -1.39 11.02 -11.95
CA HIS A 104 -0.16 11.00 -12.74
C HIS A 104 0.46 12.39 -12.94
N LYS A 105 -0.30 13.47 -12.74
CA LYS A 105 0.16 14.85 -12.83
C LYS A 105 0.80 15.35 -11.54
N ASP A 106 0.64 14.62 -10.42
CA ASP A 106 1.28 15.00 -9.18
C ASP A 106 2.78 14.68 -9.22
N PRO A 107 3.67 15.68 -9.29
CA PRO A 107 5.11 15.47 -9.37
C PRO A 107 5.68 14.81 -8.11
N ILE A 108 5.01 14.97 -6.97
CA ILE A 108 5.45 14.40 -5.68
C ILE A 108 5.38 12.87 -5.71
N ILE A 109 4.34 12.30 -6.29
CA ILE A 109 4.21 10.84 -6.38
C ILE A 109 5.28 10.25 -7.30
N MET A 110 5.59 10.96 -8.39
CA MET A 110 6.70 10.59 -9.27
C MET A 110 8.06 10.64 -8.52
N GLU A 111 8.29 11.69 -7.73
CA GLU A 111 9.51 11.83 -6.91
C GLU A 111 9.62 10.69 -5.89
N ILE A 112 8.52 10.33 -5.22
CA ILE A 112 8.46 9.19 -4.30
C ILE A 112 8.83 7.90 -5.03
N ALA A 113 8.25 7.63 -6.21
CA ALA A 113 8.52 6.43 -6.97
C ALA A 113 9.99 6.30 -7.38
N VAL A 114 10.58 7.38 -7.89
CA VAL A 114 11.99 7.44 -8.29
C VAL A 114 12.93 7.26 -7.07
N THR A 115 12.60 7.93 -5.96
CA THR A 115 13.41 7.82 -4.72
C THR A 115 13.32 6.43 -4.13
N ALA A 116 12.14 5.81 -4.13
CA ALA A 116 11.95 4.44 -3.68
C ALA A 116 12.78 3.44 -4.52
N GLU A 117 12.77 3.57 -5.86
CA GLU A 117 13.60 2.74 -6.72
C GLU A 117 15.09 2.87 -6.36
N LYS A 118 15.58 4.09 -6.17
CA LYS A 118 16.97 4.36 -5.77
C LYS A 118 17.32 3.74 -4.42
N LEU A 119 16.45 3.89 -3.41
CA LEU A 119 16.66 3.30 -2.10
C LEU A 119 16.69 1.77 -2.15
N TYR A 120 15.88 1.14 -3.00
CA TYR A 120 15.97 -0.29 -3.26
C TYR A 120 17.32 -0.70 -3.87
N GLU A 121 17.85 0.05 -4.84
CA GLU A 121 19.14 -0.20 -5.46
C GLU A 121 20.29 -0.06 -4.44
N GLU A 122 20.19 0.95 -3.57
CA GLU A 122 21.13 1.18 -2.48
C GLU A 122 20.95 0.22 -1.30
N ARG A 123 19.93 -0.66 -1.32
CA ARG A 123 19.56 -1.57 -0.22
C ARG A 123 19.31 -0.86 1.10
N LYS A 124 18.70 0.31 1.04
CA LYS A 124 18.32 1.12 2.20
C LYS A 124 16.84 0.93 2.52
N ASP A 125 16.56 0.81 3.80
CA ASP A 125 15.18 0.79 4.28
C ASP A 125 14.59 2.20 4.27
N PHE A 126 13.29 2.27 3.98
CA PHE A 126 12.51 3.49 4.05
C PHE A 126 11.09 3.17 4.48
N TRP A 127 10.35 4.18 4.89
CA TRP A 127 8.95 4.04 5.26
C TRP A 127 8.07 4.72 4.23
N LEU A 128 6.99 4.04 3.86
CA LEU A 128 5.86 4.63 3.17
C LEU A 128 4.85 5.05 4.23
N ILE A 129 4.36 6.30 4.15
CA ILE A 129 3.41 6.87 5.10
C ILE A 129 2.25 7.43 4.30
N CYS A 130 1.06 6.86 4.53
CA CYS A 130 -0.18 7.30 3.89
C CYS A 130 -1.00 8.10 4.90
N ASP A 131 -1.46 9.29 4.50
CA ASP A 131 -2.46 10.04 5.23
C ASP A 131 -3.84 9.53 4.82
N LEU A 132 -4.58 9.03 5.81
CA LEU A 132 -5.89 8.42 5.57
C LEU A 132 -7.03 9.45 5.52
N HIS A 133 -6.75 10.74 5.78
CA HIS A 133 -7.73 11.82 5.73
C HIS A 133 -7.76 12.57 4.39
N THR A 134 -6.66 12.60 3.66
CA THR A 134 -6.51 13.42 2.45
C THR A 134 -6.52 12.60 1.18
N VAL A 135 -6.92 13.24 0.07
CA VAL A 135 -7.03 12.58 -1.24
C VAL A 135 -5.68 12.08 -1.76
N SER A 136 -4.58 12.75 -1.44
CA SER A 136 -3.26 12.46 -2.00
C SER A 136 -2.14 12.41 -0.96
N GLY A 137 -2.49 12.24 0.31
CA GLY A 137 -1.53 12.25 1.40
C GLY A 137 -0.64 11.00 1.40
N ILE A 138 0.47 11.05 0.69
CA ILE A 138 1.48 9.99 0.68
C ILE A 138 2.87 10.59 0.84
N SER A 139 3.71 9.95 1.64
CA SER A 139 5.09 10.37 1.83
C SER A 139 6.01 9.17 1.99
N LEU A 140 7.25 9.35 1.58
CA LEU A 140 8.35 8.45 1.82
C LEU A 140 9.27 9.08 2.84
N TYR A 141 9.70 8.32 3.84
CA TYR A 141 10.70 8.74 4.82
C TYR A 141 11.91 7.81 4.81
N ASN A 142 13.07 8.42 4.79
CA ASN A 142 14.35 7.74 5.02
C ASN A 142 15.27 8.67 5.81
N SER A 143 16.06 8.14 6.74
CA SER A 143 16.90 8.93 7.65
C SER A 143 17.93 9.81 6.93
N ALA A 144 18.38 9.43 5.73
CA ALA A 144 19.36 10.18 4.95
C ALA A 144 18.73 11.24 4.03
N TYR A 145 17.51 10.98 3.51
CA TYR A 145 16.81 11.87 2.58
C TYR A 145 15.73 12.72 3.24
N GLY A 146 15.36 12.41 4.51
CA GLY A 146 14.25 13.04 5.19
C GLY A 146 12.89 12.57 4.70
N LEU A 147 11.88 13.43 4.88
CA LEU A 147 10.51 13.21 4.44
C LEU A 147 10.31 13.81 3.05
N ILE A 148 9.88 13.00 2.09
CA ILE A 148 9.52 13.38 0.72
C ILE A 148 8.06 13.03 0.54
N GLY A 149 7.21 14.00 0.24
CA GLY A 149 5.78 13.75 0.07
C GLY A 149 4.93 14.91 0.58
N ASN A 150 3.61 14.70 0.59
CA ASN A 150 2.61 15.67 0.97
C ASN A 150 1.75 15.25 2.19
N ALA A 151 1.98 14.08 2.78
CA ALA A 151 1.37 13.71 4.05
C ALA A 151 1.93 14.58 5.19
N ALA A 152 1.05 15.13 6.01
CA ALA A 152 1.43 15.90 7.21
C ALA A 152 1.86 14.93 8.33
N VAL A 153 3.16 14.63 8.40
CA VAL A 153 3.69 13.66 9.36
C VAL A 153 4.36 14.37 10.54
N PRO A 154 3.81 14.25 11.77
CA PRO A 154 4.44 14.80 12.96
C PRO A 154 5.82 14.20 13.23
N SER A 155 6.76 14.99 13.75
CA SER A 155 8.11 14.52 14.09
C SER A 155 8.12 13.39 15.14
N SER A 156 7.13 13.37 16.02
CA SER A 156 6.92 12.30 17.00
C SER A 156 6.66 10.94 16.31
N ILE A 157 5.91 10.95 15.20
CA ILE A 157 5.66 9.74 14.42
C ILE A 157 6.93 9.28 13.71
N LEU A 158 7.68 10.21 13.09
CA LEU A 158 8.96 9.86 12.45
C LEU A 158 9.95 9.23 13.43
N SER A 159 9.93 9.65 14.69
CA SER A 159 10.79 9.08 15.75
C SER A 159 10.31 7.71 16.26
N SER A 160 9.06 7.34 16.03
CA SER A 160 8.43 6.11 16.51
C SER A 160 8.16 5.08 15.41
N LEU A 161 8.61 5.33 14.17
CA LEU A 161 8.44 4.40 13.05
C LEU A 161 9.04 3.04 13.37
N SER A 162 8.31 1.99 13.05
CA SER A 162 8.69 0.60 13.32
C SER A 162 8.75 -0.24 12.05
N VAL A 163 9.34 -1.42 12.16
CA VAL A 163 9.39 -2.41 11.07
C VAL A 163 8.00 -2.93 10.71
N ARG A 164 7.09 -2.98 11.70
CA ARG A 164 5.74 -3.49 11.48
C ARG A 164 4.84 -2.38 10.97
N PRO A 165 3.97 -2.68 9.99
CA PRO A 165 2.93 -1.75 9.58
C PRO A 165 2.09 -1.30 10.78
N CYS A 166 1.82 0.00 10.88
CA CYS A 166 1.13 0.58 12.02
C CYS A 166 0.23 1.74 11.59
N ARG A 167 -0.99 1.81 12.15
CA ARG A 167 -1.87 2.96 12.05
C ARG A 167 -1.67 3.85 13.27
N HIS A 168 -1.41 5.13 13.04
CA HIS A 168 -1.23 6.17 14.05
C HIS A 168 -2.44 7.11 13.99
N ARG A 169 -3.24 7.14 15.05
CA ARG A 169 -4.48 7.92 15.09
C ARG A 169 -4.50 8.88 16.27
N SER A 170 -4.89 10.14 16.00
CA SER A 170 -5.20 11.16 16.99
C SER A 170 -6.38 12.00 16.50
N GLU A 171 -6.69 13.10 17.20
CA GLU A 171 -7.66 14.08 16.71
C GLU A 171 -7.13 14.89 15.52
N GLU A 172 -5.80 14.99 15.36
CA GLU A 172 -5.13 15.82 14.36
C GLU A 172 -4.68 15.05 13.13
N TYR A 173 -4.47 13.73 13.25
CA TYR A 173 -3.98 12.90 12.15
C TYR A 173 -4.50 11.47 12.21
N ASP A 174 -4.61 10.84 11.04
CA ASP A 174 -4.82 9.41 10.88
C ASP A 174 -3.87 8.91 9.79
N LEU A 175 -2.76 8.31 10.20
CA LEU A 175 -1.66 7.92 9.32
C LEU A 175 -1.45 6.41 9.36
N PHE A 176 -1.12 5.83 8.23
CA PHE A 176 -0.63 4.47 8.15
C PHE A 176 0.83 4.48 7.70
N SER A 177 1.70 3.83 8.46
CA SER A 177 3.12 3.70 8.13
C SER A 177 3.54 2.25 8.00
N GLU A 178 4.43 1.98 7.07
CA GLU A 178 5.06 0.68 6.90
C GLU A 178 6.50 0.84 6.44
N GLN A 179 7.35 -0.05 6.93
CA GLN A 179 8.72 -0.13 6.44
C GLN A 179 8.74 -0.89 5.11
N ILE A 180 9.29 -0.24 4.12
CA ILE A 180 9.61 -0.83 2.83
C ILE A 180 11.12 -1.14 2.87
N GLY A 181 11.45 -2.37 3.14
CA GLY A 181 12.84 -2.79 3.24
C GLY A 181 13.31 -3.60 2.04
N THR A 182 14.61 -3.72 1.94
CA THR A 182 15.21 -4.79 1.17
C THR A 182 14.96 -6.08 1.95
N SER A 183 14.21 -7.01 1.36
CA SER A 183 14.00 -8.33 1.95
C SER A 183 15.33 -8.89 2.44
N GLY A 184 15.38 -9.31 3.70
CA GLY A 184 16.58 -9.92 4.26
C GLY A 184 17.05 -11.10 3.39
N THR A 185 18.36 -11.33 3.34
CA THR A 185 18.89 -12.48 2.61
C THR A 185 18.71 -13.72 3.48
N VAL A 186 17.97 -14.70 2.98
CA VAL A 186 17.86 -16.01 3.63
C VAL A 186 19.00 -16.89 3.14
N TYR A 187 19.87 -17.28 4.05
CA TYR A 187 20.92 -18.27 3.77
C TYR A 187 20.38 -19.65 4.13
N VAL A 188 20.29 -20.55 3.18
CA VAL A 188 19.92 -21.95 3.40
C VAL A 188 21.18 -22.78 3.42
N PHE A 189 21.53 -23.31 4.59
CA PHE A 189 22.68 -24.22 4.77
C PHE A 189 22.16 -25.67 4.74
N GLY A 190 22.87 -26.56 4.03
CA GLY A 190 22.60 -28.00 4.01
C GLY A 190 21.46 -28.45 3.09
N GLY A 191 21.06 -27.64 2.12
CA GLY A 191 20.01 -27.96 1.13
C GLY A 191 20.47 -28.81 -0.05
N GLY A 192 21.62 -29.49 0.01
CA GLY A 192 22.17 -30.30 -1.07
C GLY A 192 22.18 -31.79 -0.73
N HIS A 193 21.50 -32.59 -1.53
CA HIS A 193 21.78 -33.99 -1.82
C HIS A 193 21.82 -34.16 -3.32
#